data_937b4df8d7169e1bc300e9ab4c64cb22
#
_entry.id   937b4df8d7169e1bc300e9ab4c64cb22
#
_cell.length_a   1.000
_cell.length_b   1.000
_cell.length_c   1.000
_cell.angle_alpha   90.00
_cell.angle_beta   90.00
_cell.angle_gamma   90.00
#
_symmetry.space_group_name_H-M   'P 1'
#
loop_
_entity.id
_entity.type
_entity.pdbx_description
1 polymer ?
#
loop_
_entity_poly.entity_id
_entity_poly.type
_entity_poly.pdbx_seq_one_letter_code
_entity_poly.pdbx_strand_id
1 'polypeptide(L)'
;MKIIVTGGAGFIGGNFIHHMVNKYPEYDIVNLDLLTYAGNLETLKPVEGKPNYKFVKGDIADRKFVFDLFEKEKPDMVVNFAAESHVDRSVVDPESFVRTNVMGTTTLLDACKEYGIKRYHQVSTDEVYGDLPLDRPDLFFTEETPLHTSSPYSSSKAGADLLVLDTVTDFLLSSWTSAGRAKLTVAEIRNGEGESVPAAPHAMMAFSMPCPEGSFTEGTIIRKNKN
;
A
#
# COMPACT_ATOMS: atom_id res chain seq x y z
N MET A 1 14.09 2.38 -12.93
CA MET A 1 13.71 2.34 -11.50
C MET A 1 13.15 0.96 -11.19
N LYS A 2 13.63 0.33 -10.10
CA LYS A 2 13.14 -0.99 -9.68
C LYS A 2 12.19 -0.85 -8.49
N ILE A 3 11.01 -1.45 -8.58
CA ILE A 3 9.95 -1.36 -7.57
C ILE A 3 9.61 -2.75 -7.06
N ILE A 4 9.69 -2.98 -5.75
CA ILE A 4 9.08 -4.15 -5.12
C ILE A 4 7.61 -3.80 -4.84
N VAL A 5 6.71 -4.60 -5.41
CA VAL A 5 5.27 -4.55 -5.16
C VAL A 5 4.89 -5.79 -4.36
N THR A 6 4.44 -5.64 -3.14
CA THR A 6 3.99 -6.77 -2.32
C THR A 6 2.48 -6.96 -2.46
N GLY A 7 1.99 -8.19 -2.33
CA GLY A 7 0.56 -8.48 -2.50
C GLY A 7 0.07 -8.30 -3.95
N GLY A 8 0.99 -8.37 -4.91
CA GLY A 8 0.68 -8.11 -6.31
C GLY A 8 -0.07 -9.23 -7.04
N ALA A 9 -0.26 -10.39 -6.41
CA ALA A 9 -1.18 -11.42 -6.93
C ALA A 9 -2.62 -11.24 -6.40
N GLY A 10 -2.85 -10.27 -5.50
CA GLY A 10 -4.17 -9.86 -5.05
C GLY A 10 -4.91 -8.97 -6.05
N PHE A 11 -6.17 -8.63 -5.75
CA PHE A 11 -7.03 -7.87 -6.67
C PHE A 11 -6.47 -6.46 -6.96
N ILE A 12 -6.16 -5.68 -5.92
CA ILE A 12 -5.69 -4.29 -6.09
C ILE A 12 -4.25 -4.28 -6.61
N GLY A 13 -3.35 -5.06 -5.98
CA GLY A 13 -1.95 -5.13 -6.37
C GLY A 13 -1.76 -5.64 -7.80
N GLY A 14 -2.56 -6.62 -8.25
CA GLY A 14 -2.54 -7.13 -9.61
C GLY A 14 -2.90 -6.07 -10.65
N ASN A 15 -3.96 -5.28 -10.39
CA ASN A 15 -4.33 -4.16 -11.25
C ASN A 15 -3.24 -3.08 -11.30
N PHE A 16 -2.61 -2.78 -10.17
CA PHE A 16 -1.47 -1.87 -10.11
C PHE A 16 -0.30 -2.38 -10.96
N ILE A 17 0.05 -3.68 -10.85
CA ILE A 17 1.11 -4.30 -11.65
C ILE A 17 0.79 -4.20 -13.14
N HIS A 18 -0.44 -4.51 -13.57
CA HIS A 18 -0.84 -4.34 -14.97
C HIS A 18 -0.63 -2.92 -15.46
N HIS A 19 -1.03 -1.95 -14.66
CA HIS A 19 -0.85 -0.54 -14.99
C HIS A 19 0.64 -0.19 -15.13
N MET A 20 1.45 -0.52 -14.15
CA MET A 20 2.86 -0.16 -14.11
C MET A 20 3.67 -0.83 -15.22
N VAL A 21 3.53 -2.13 -15.40
CA VAL A 21 4.28 -2.91 -16.41
C VAL A 21 3.95 -2.46 -17.84
N ASN A 22 2.71 -2.05 -18.10
CA ASN A 22 2.29 -1.62 -19.43
C ASN A 22 2.60 -0.14 -19.72
N LYS A 23 2.43 0.72 -18.72
CA LYS A 23 2.56 2.17 -18.90
C LYS A 23 4.00 2.66 -18.77
N TYR A 24 4.81 1.96 -17.96
CA TYR A 24 6.18 2.34 -17.63
C TYR A 24 7.15 1.19 -17.92
N PRO A 25 7.42 0.88 -19.20
CA PRO A 25 8.27 -0.25 -19.58
C PRO A 25 9.73 -0.10 -19.13
N GLU A 26 10.15 1.11 -18.75
CA GLU A 26 11.47 1.42 -18.20
C GLU A 26 11.58 1.13 -16.69
N TYR A 27 10.49 0.71 -16.02
CA TYR A 27 10.50 0.34 -14.61
C TYR A 27 10.48 -1.17 -14.46
N ASP A 28 11.38 -1.71 -13.66
CA ASP A 28 11.40 -3.12 -13.29
C ASP A 28 10.47 -3.37 -12.11
N ILE A 29 9.48 -4.22 -12.29
CA ILE A 29 8.50 -4.57 -11.25
C ILE A 29 8.80 -5.96 -10.70
N VAL A 30 9.17 -6.03 -9.42
CA VAL A 30 9.34 -7.27 -8.67
C VAL A 30 8.10 -7.49 -7.80
N ASN A 31 7.26 -8.44 -8.18
CA ASN A 31 6.04 -8.78 -7.47
C ASN A 31 6.32 -9.83 -6.40
N LEU A 32 6.27 -9.44 -5.14
CA LEU A 32 6.40 -10.32 -3.98
C LEU A 32 5.02 -10.68 -3.42
N ASP A 33 4.66 -11.96 -3.47
CA ASP A 33 3.38 -12.45 -2.94
C ASP A 33 3.52 -13.83 -2.30
N LEU A 34 2.83 -14.05 -1.20
CA LEU A 34 2.81 -15.34 -0.50
C LEU A 34 1.92 -16.37 -1.18
N LEU A 35 0.98 -15.92 -2.03
CA LEU A 35 -0.09 -16.72 -2.64
C LEU A 35 -0.97 -17.40 -1.58
N THR A 36 -1.52 -16.60 -0.67
CA THR A 36 -2.57 -17.04 0.24
C THR A 36 -3.90 -17.21 -0.52
N TYR A 37 -5.01 -17.34 0.19
CA TYR A 37 -6.35 -17.51 -0.41
C TYR A 37 -6.76 -16.39 -1.39
N ALA A 38 -6.20 -15.19 -1.24
CA ALA A 38 -6.52 -14.03 -2.09
C ALA A 38 -5.56 -13.88 -3.28
N GLY A 39 -4.46 -14.62 -3.32
CA GLY A 39 -3.46 -14.55 -4.38
C GLY A 39 -3.84 -15.43 -5.59
N ASN A 40 -3.88 -14.82 -6.78
CA ASN A 40 -4.21 -15.51 -8.03
C ASN A 40 -3.27 -15.09 -9.16
N LEU A 41 -2.36 -15.98 -9.58
CA LEU A 41 -1.43 -15.71 -10.69
C LEU A 41 -2.09 -15.69 -12.06
N GLU A 42 -3.28 -16.27 -12.22
CA GLU A 42 -4.01 -16.25 -13.50
C GLU A 42 -4.30 -14.81 -13.95
N THR A 43 -4.54 -13.93 -12.98
CA THR A 43 -4.77 -12.50 -13.26
C THR A 43 -3.54 -11.79 -13.83
N LEU A 44 -2.34 -12.32 -13.61
CA LEU A 44 -1.06 -11.74 -14.04
C LEU A 44 -0.51 -12.36 -15.33
N LYS A 45 -1.18 -13.35 -15.92
CA LYS A 45 -0.78 -13.94 -17.21
C LYS A 45 -0.50 -12.92 -18.32
N PRO A 46 -1.27 -11.83 -18.48
CA PRO A 46 -0.99 -10.83 -19.51
C PRO A 46 0.35 -10.08 -19.36
N VAL A 47 0.94 -10.10 -18.18
CA VAL A 47 2.25 -9.48 -17.92
C VAL A 47 3.34 -10.51 -17.66
N GLU A 48 2.98 -11.78 -17.52
CA GLU A 48 3.94 -12.89 -17.41
C GLU A 48 4.84 -12.93 -18.65
N GLY A 49 6.14 -13.07 -18.44
CA GLY A 49 7.12 -13.08 -19.54
C GLY A 49 7.51 -11.69 -20.06
N LYS A 50 6.93 -10.59 -19.59
CA LYS A 50 7.44 -9.26 -19.92
C LYS A 50 8.82 -9.03 -19.28
N PRO A 51 9.78 -8.40 -20.00
CA PRO A 51 11.15 -8.24 -19.53
C PRO A 51 11.27 -7.39 -18.26
N ASN A 52 10.30 -6.52 -18.01
CA ASN A 52 10.24 -5.62 -16.87
C ASN A 52 9.33 -6.13 -15.73
N TYR A 53 8.95 -7.42 -15.75
CA TYR A 53 8.15 -8.05 -14.71
C TYR A 53 8.80 -9.32 -14.17
N LYS A 54 8.79 -9.48 -12.85
CA LYS A 54 9.29 -10.66 -12.16
C LYS A 54 8.40 -11.01 -10.99
N PHE A 55 7.97 -12.27 -10.91
CA PHE A 55 7.27 -12.80 -9.75
C PHE A 55 8.24 -13.48 -8.78
N VAL A 56 8.04 -13.25 -7.48
CA VAL A 56 8.78 -13.87 -6.39
C VAL A 56 7.77 -14.33 -5.34
N LYS A 57 7.75 -15.64 -5.04
CA LYS A 57 6.91 -16.16 -3.95
C LYS A 57 7.64 -16.02 -2.63
N GLY A 58 6.99 -15.36 -1.64
CA GLY A 58 7.57 -15.19 -0.30
C GLY A 58 6.65 -14.45 0.65
N ASP A 59 6.99 -14.53 1.93
CA ASP A 59 6.26 -13.94 3.02
C ASP A 59 6.95 -12.64 3.46
N ILE A 60 6.20 -11.53 3.50
CA ILE A 60 6.74 -10.25 3.99
C ILE A 60 7.10 -10.26 5.47
N ALA A 61 6.54 -11.19 6.25
CA ALA A 61 6.89 -11.39 7.66
C ALA A 61 8.12 -12.28 7.87
N ASP A 62 8.65 -12.91 6.82
CA ASP A 62 9.94 -13.62 6.87
C ASP A 62 11.10 -12.64 6.69
N ARG A 63 11.67 -12.21 7.83
CA ARG A 63 12.74 -11.21 7.86
C ARG A 63 13.93 -11.62 7.00
N LYS A 64 14.38 -12.88 7.13
CA LYS A 64 15.55 -13.33 6.37
C LYS A 64 15.29 -13.28 4.87
N PHE A 65 14.14 -13.79 4.46
CA PHE A 65 13.76 -13.80 3.06
C PHE A 65 13.67 -12.39 2.47
N VAL A 66 13.05 -11.44 3.20
CA VAL A 66 12.90 -10.05 2.75
C VAL A 66 14.26 -9.38 2.61
N PHE A 67 15.16 -9.53 3.58
CA PHE A 67 16.49 -8.94 3.52
C PHE A 67 17.32 -9.52 2.37
N ASP A 68 17.33 -10.87 2.19
CA ASP A 68 17.98 -11.53 1.04
C ASP A 68 17.42 -11.02 -0.29
N LEU A 69 16.10 -10.78 -0.39
CA LEU A 69 15.46 -10.23 -1.57
C LEU A 69 15.91 -8.79 -1.86
N PHE A 70 15.94 -7.93 -0.84
CA PHE A 70 16.37 -6.53 -0.99
C PHE A 70 17.85 -6.43 -1.40
N GLU A 71 18.71 -7.23 -0.78
CA GLU A 71 20.13 -7.31 -1.16
C GLU A 71 20.32 -7.71 -2.63
N LYS A 72 19.54 -8.69 -3.07
CA LYS A 72 19.59 -9.20 -4.45
C LYS A 72 19.02 -8.24 -5.46
N GLU A 73 17.82 -7.71 -5.18
CA GLU A 73 17.07 -6.91 -6.16
C GLU A 73 17.45 -5.43 -6.14
N LYS A 74 17.94 -4.91 -5.01
CA LYS A 74 18.32 -3.50 -4.80
C LYS A 74 17.23 -2.54 -5.30
N PRO A 75 16.04 -2.61 -4.71
CA PRO A 75 14.92 -1.78 -5.16
C PRO A 75 15.17 -0.29 -4.90
N ASP A 76 14.56 0.56 -5.70
CA ASP A 76 14.51 2.01 -5.49
C ASP A 76 13.27 2.42 -4.67
N MET A 77 12.24 1.56 -4.66
CA MET A 77 10.95 1.84 -4.04
C MET A 77 10.23 0.54 -3.63
N VAL A 78 9.42 0.63 -2.58
CA VAL A 78 8.49 -0.43 -2.15
C VAL A 78 7.06 0.10 -2.20
N VAL A 79 6.12 -0.71 -2.73
CA VAL A 79 4.68 -0.47 -2.66
C VAL A 79 4.03 -1.67 -1.99
N ASN A 80 3.50 -1.47 -0.78
CA ASN A 80 2.96 -2.54 0.05
C ASN A 80 1.44 -2.67 -0.08
N PHE A 81 0.98 -3.64 -0.88
CA PHE A 81 -0.42 -4.07 -0.92
C PHE A 81 -0.65 -5.35 -0.10
N ALA A 82 0.40 -6.06 0.30
CA ALA A 82 0.26 -7.31 1.05
C ALA A 82 -0.42 -7.04 2.40
N ALA A 83 -1.54 -7.70 2.62
CA ALA A 83 -2.29 -7.65 3.86
C ALA A 83 -3.23 -8.86 3.99
N GLU A 84 -3.48 -9.30 5.20
CA GLU A 84 -4.71 -9.99 5.55
C GLU A 84 -5.82 -8.92 5.64
N SER A 85 -6.95 -9.13 4.92
CA SER A 85 -7.96 -8.09 4.71
C SER A 85 -9.41 -8.50 4.97
N HIS A 86 -9.67 -9.77 5.30
CA HIS A 86 -11.04 -10.27 5.50
C HIS A 86 -11.49 -10.04 6.94
N VAL A 87 -12.35 -9.05 7.18
CA VAL A 87 -12.76 -8.59 8.52
C VAL A 87 -13.27 -9.74 9.40
N ASP A 88 -14.21 -10.58 8.92
CA ASP A 88 -14.76 -11.69 9.72
C ASP A 88 -13.69 -12.71 10.13
N ARG A 89 -12.71 -12.96 9.25
CA ARG A 89 -11.57 -13.83 9.60
C ARG A 89 -10.70 -13.21 10.68
N SER A 90 -10.57 -11.90 10.72
CA SER A 90 -9.76 -11.24 11.74
C SER A 90 -10.30 -11.42 13.16
N VAL A 91 -11.63 -11.63 13.30
CA VAL A 91 -12.27 -11.91 14.58
C VAL A 91 -11.94 -13.33 15.07
N VAL A 92 -11.80 -14.27 14.13
CA VAL A 92 -11.52 -15.68 14.44
C VAL A 92 -10.03 -15.96 14.64
N ASP A 93 -9.19 -15.31 13.81
CA ASP A 93 -7.73 -15.49 13.80
C ASP A 93 -7.03 -14.12 13.72
N PRO A 94 -7.03 -13.32 14.80
CA PRO A 94 -6.39 -12.01 14.82
C PRO A 94 -4.87 -12.08 14.70
N GLU A 95 -4.25 -13.20 15.10
CA GLU A 95 -2.78 -13.38 15.08
C GLU A 95 -2.23 -13.31 13.66
N SER A 96 -2.88 -13.93 12.68
CA SER A 96 -2.46 -13.89 11.28
C SER A 96 -2.49 -12.45 10.73
N PHE A 97 -3.45 -11.63 11.17
CA PHE A 97 -3.54 -10.21 10.80
C PHE A 97 -2.41 -9.37 11.41
N VAL A 98 -2.13 -9.55 12.68
CA VAL A 98 -0.99 -8.89 13.34
C VAL A 98 0.32 -9.31 12.67
N ARG A 99 0.50 -10.61 12.43
CA ARG A 99 1.70 -11.13 11.79
C ARG A 99 1.91 -10.55 10.39
N THR A 100 0.90 -10.56 9.54
CA THR A 100 1.02 -10.07 8.18
C THR A 100 1.05 -8.55 8.13
N ASN A 101 0.05 -7.88 8.73
CA ASN A 101 -0.14 -6.45 8.54
C ASN A 101 0.85 -5.61 9.37
N VAL A 102 1.16 -6.04 10.60
CA VAL A 102 2.06 -5.28 11.49
C VAL A 102 3.51 -5.76 11.34
N MET A 103 3.77 -7.04 11.61
CA MET A 103 5.15 -7.55 11.57
C MET A 103 5.71 -7.57 10.14
N GLY A 104 4.88 -7.90 9.13
CA GLY A 104 5.29 -7.82 7.73
C GLY A 104 5.66 -6.40 7.31
N THR A 105 4.85 -5.41 7.69
CA THR A 105 5.16 -3.98 7.46
C THR A 105 6.45 -3.58 8.17
N THR A 106 6.62 -3.95 9.45
CA THR A 106 7.86 -3.68 10.20
C THR A 106 9.09 -4.27 9.49
N THR A 107 8.99 -5.50 9.01
CA THR A 107 10.09 -6.16 8.29
C THR A 107 10.46 -5.42 7.00
N LEU A 108 9.47 -4.96 6.22
CA LEU A 108 9.71 -4.18 5.01
C LEU A 108 10.34 -2.82 5.33
N LEU A 109 9.88 -2.13 6.38
CA LEU A 109 10.44 -0.83 6.81
C LEU A 109 11.88 -0.97 7.30
N ASP A 110 12.18 -2.01 8.07
CA ASP A 110 13.54 -2.31 8.51
C ASP A 110 14.48 -2.60 7.33
N ALA A 111 14.01 -3.37 6.34
CA ALA A 111 14.77 -3.61 5.12
C ALA A 111 14.98 -2.32 4.32
N CYS A 112 13.95 -1.47 4.20
CA CYS A 112 14.11 -0.15 3.58
C CYS A 112 15.17 0.70 4.28
N LYS A 113 15.18 0.69 5.61
CA LYS A 113 16.17 1.41 6.42
C LYS A 113 17.58 0.86 6.20
N GLU A 114 17.76 -0.45 6.28
CA GLU A 114 19.06 -1.13 6.11
C GLU A 114 19.67 -0.87 4.73
N TYR A 115 18.85 -0.96 3.67
CA TYR A 115 19.32 -0.79 2.30
C TYR A 115 19.18 0.62 1.74
N GLY A 116 18.81 1.61 2.57
CA GLY A 116 18.73 3.02 2.18
C GLY A 116 17.61 3.34 1.19
N ILE A 117 16.52 2.56 1.19
CA ILE A 117 15.37 2.78 0.30
C ILE A 117 14.54 3.94 0.84
N LYS A 118 14.49 5.04 0.09
CA LYS A 118 13.84 6.29 0.53
C LYS A 118 12.37 6.44 0.12
N ARG A 119 11.82 5.46 -0.60
CA ARG A 119 10.44 5.51 -1.10
C ARG A 119 9.69 4.26 -0.68
N TYR A 120 8.80 4.44 0.27
CA TYR A 120 7.89 3.40 0.73
C TYR A 120 6.46 3.90 0.62
N HIS A 121 5.59 3.08 0.05
CA HIS A 121 4.18 3.37 -0.10
C HIS A 121 3.35 2.28 0.59
N GLN A 122 2.60 2.66 1.62
CA GLN A 122 1.68 1.80 2.35
C GLN A 122 0.27 1.96 1.81
N VAL A 123 -0.36 0.88 1.41
CA VAL A 123 -1.79 0.87 1.09
C VAL A 123 -2.57 0.52 2.35
N SER A 124 -3.40 1.44 2.81
CA SER A 124 -4.22 1.29 4.01
C SER A 124 -5.72 1.16 3.67
N THR A 125 -6.58 1.43 4.63
CA THR A 125 -8.04 1.33 4.54
C THR A 125 -8.69 2.46 5.33
N ASP A 126 -9.87 2.90 4.90
CA ASP A 126 -10.70 3.85 5.64
C ASP A 126 -11.26 3.28 6.96
N GLU A 127 -11.29 1.95 7.10
CA GLU A 127 -11.73 1.29 8.33
C GLU A 127 -10.84 1.62 9.55
N VAL A 128 -9.64 2.18 9.33
CA VAL A 128 -8.78 2.67 10.43
C VAL A 128 -9.40 3.86 11.15
N TYR A 129 -10.33 4.58 10.52
CA TYR A 129 -11.04 5.74 11.08
C TYR A 129 -12.38 5.38 11.74
N GLY A 130 -12.83 4.12 11.61
CA GLY A 130 -14.10 3.63 12.17
C GLY A 130 -15.27 3.78 11.22
N ASP A 131 -16.46 3.96 11.79
CA ASP A 131 -17.73 4.01 11.05
C ASP A 131 -18.28 5.44 10.98
N LEU A 132 -18.84 5.79 9.83
CA LEU A 132 -19.62 7.01 9.67
C LEU A 132 -21.13 6.72 9.91
N PRO A 133 -21.87 7.61 10.59
CA PRO A 133 -23.30 7.48 10.74
C PRO A 133 -24.01 7.44 9.39
N LEU A 134 -24.94 6.49 9.21
CA LEU A 134 -25.66 6.32 7.94
C LEU A 134 -26.62 7.47 7.62
N ASP A 135 -27.07 8.20 8.64
CA ASP A 135 -27.95 9.36 8.53
C ASP A 135 -27.22 10.70 8.30
N ARG A 136 -25.89 10.65 8.20
CA ARG A 136 -25.05 11.84 7.99
C ARG A 136 -24.20 11.69 6.70
N PRO A 137 -24.82 11.79 5.52
CA PRO A 137 -24.11 11.65 4.24
C PRO A 137 -23.15 12.82 3.95
N ASP A 138 -23.22 13.87 4.74
CA ASP A 138 -22.35 15.04 4.71
C ASP A 138 -20.99 14.80 5.39
N LEU A 139 -20.84 13.72 6.18
CA LEU A 139 -19.60 13.37 6.85
C LEU A 139 -18.69 12.50 5.97
N PHE A 140 -17.42 12.78 6.05
CA PHE A 140 -16.36 12.00 5.38
C PHE A 140 -15.08 12.03 6.23
N PHE A 141 -14.23 11.03 6.04
CA PHE A 141 -12.92 11.01 6.66
C PHE A 141 -11.96 11.98 5.97
N THR A 142 -11.07 12.57 6.75
CA THR A 142 -9.99 13.43 6.30
C THR A 142 -8.67 12.93 6.90
N GLU A 143 -7.55 13.50 6.48
CA GLU A 143 -6.23 13.19 7.01
C GLU A 143 -6.07 13.57 8.49
N GLU A 144 -6.96 14.42 9.01
CA GLU A 144 -6.99 14.85 10.41
C GLU A 144 -7.93 13.99 11.27
N THR A 145 -8.68 13.06 10.65
CA THR A 145 -9.59 12.18 11.37
C THR A 145 -8.80 11.26 12.30
N PRO A 146 -9.10 11.25 13.61
CA PRO A 146 -8.44 10.34 14.54
C PRO A 146 -8.69 8.87 14.19
N LEU A 147 -7.69 8.02 14.44
CA LEU A 147 -7.85 6.57 14.29
C LEU A 147 -8.84 6.04 15.34
N HIS A 148 -9.86 5.32 14.89
CA HIS A 148 -10.92 4.75 15.71
C HIS A 148 -11.37 3.40 15.16
N THR A 149 -10.54 2.39 15.35
CA THR A 149 -10.74 1.06 14.76
C THR A 149 -11.87 0.28 15.41
N SER A 150 -12.61 -0.52 14.62
CA SER A 150 -13.75 -1.32 15.07
C SER A 150 -13.56 -2.84 14.91
N SER A 151 -12.42 -3.29 14.41
CA SER A 151 -12.12 -4.71 14.18
C SER A 151 -10.63 -5.03 14.38
N PRO A 152 -10.24 -6.31 14.62
CA PRO A 152 -8.84 -6.71 14.63
C PRO A 152 -8.13 -6.41 13.30
N TYR A 153 -8.84 -6.52 12.16
CA TYR A 153 -8.32 -6.10 10.85
C TYR A 153 -7.96 -4.63 10.85
N SER A 154 -8.92 -3.74 11.14
CA SER A 154 -8.67 -2.29 11.11
C SER A 154 -7.63 -1.88 12.14
N SER A 155 -7.58 -2.53 13.32
CA SER A 155 -6.55 -2.30 14.33
C SER A 155 -5.15 -2.69 13.84
N SER A 156 -5.02 -3.82 13.13
CA SER A 156 -3.75 -4.23 12.55
C SER A 156 -3.29 -3.29 11.42
N LYS A 157 -4.22 -2.77 10.62
CA LYS A 157 -3.92 -1.76 9.58
C LYS A 157 -3.50 -0.43 10.19
N ALA A 158 -4.22 0.06 11.21
CA ALA A 158 -3.86 1.28 11.94
C ALA A 158 -2.49 1.16 12.62
N GLY A 159 -2.18 -0.02 13.20
CA GLY A 159 -0.84 -0.29 13.77
C GLY A 159 0.26 -0.23 12.71
N ALA A 160 0.01 -0.79 11.52
CA ALA A 160 0.95 -0.69 10.40
C ALA A 160 1.14 0.77 9.95
N ASP A 161 0.05 1.54 9.84
CA ASP A 161 0.10 2.95 9.43
C ASP A 161 0.90 3.81 10.42
N LEU A 162 0.72 3.59 11.72
CA LEU A 162 1.49 4.28 12.76
C LEU A 162 2.99 3.96 12.67
N LEU A 163 3.37 2.72 12.40
CA LEU A 163 4.77 2.32 12.20
C LEU A 163 5.37 3.00 10.97
N VAL A 164 4.61 3.11 9.88
CA VAL A 164 5.05 3.81 8.66
C VAL A 164 5.26 5.30 8.96
N LEU A 165 4.31 5.94 9.66
CA LEU A 165 4.39 7.36 10.01
C LEU A 165 5.60 7.67 10.87
N ASP A 166 5.87 6.83 11.90
CA ASP A 166 7.03 6.98 12.78
C ASP A 166 8.34 6.80 11.98
N THR A 167 8.43 5.75 11.18
CA THR A 167 9.61 5.48 10.35
C THR A 167 9.87 6.60 9.33
N VAL A 168 8.81 7.16 8.74
CA VAL A 168 8.92 8.31 7.82
C VAL A 168 9.44 9.53 8.55
N THR A 169 8.99 9.77 9.79
CA THR A 169 9.43 10.91 10.59
C THR A 169 10.91 10.81 10.93
N ASP A 170 11.39 9.63 11.34
CA ASP A 170 12.78 9.46 11.80
C ASP A 170 13.79 9.23 10.67
N PHE A 171 13.42 8.49 9.65
CA PHE A 171 14.34 8.03 8.60
C PHE A 171 14.22 8.81 7.29
N LEU A 172 13.00 9.12 6.85
CA LEU A 172 12.79 9.85 5.60
C LEU A 172 12.91 11.36 5.80
N LEU A 173 12.61 11.91 6.98
CA LEU A 173 12.81 13.34 7.28
C LEU A 173 14.28 13.73 7.39
N SER A 174 15.20 12.85 7.73
CA SER A 174 16.64 13.16 7.65
C SER A 174 17.11 13.47 6.22
N SER A 175 16.31 13.07 5.20
CA SER A 175 16.54 13.39 3.80
C SER A 175 15.62 14.47 3.22
N TRP A 176 14.61 14.94 3.98
CA TRP A 176 13.57 15.89 3.55
C TRP A 176 13.53 17.20 4.35
N THR A 177 14.44 17.43 5.26
CA THR A 177 14.52 18.66 6.08
C THR A 177 14.74 19.94 5.27
N SER A 178 14.91 19.88 3.97
CA SER A 178 14.93 21.06 3.08
C SER A 178 13.60 21.40 2.42
N ALA A 179 12.53 20.61 2.57
CA ALA A 179 11.25 20.84 1.91
C ALA A 179 10.04 20.36 2.75
N GLY A 180 9.72 21.03 3.83
CA GLY A 180 8.39 21.02 4.47
C GLY A 180 7.78 19.63 4.83
N ARG A 181 7.03 19.58 5.90
CA ARG A 181 6.37 18.42 6.52
C ARG A 181 5.83 17.39 5.53
N ALA A 182 6.14 16.11 5.76
CA ALA A 182 5.45 15.02 5.08
C ALA A 182 3.95 15.10 5.40
N LYS A 183 3.14 15.52 4.45
CA LYS A 183 1.68 15.36 4.51
C LYS A 183 1.36 13.96 4.02
N LEU A 184 0.63 13.18 4.79
CA LEU A 184 -0.15 12.08 4.25
C LEU A 184 -1.10 12.68 3.22
N THR A 185 -0.87 12.42 1.95
CA THR A 185 -1.72 12.91 0.88
C THR A 185 -2.70 11.82 0.54
N VAL A 186 -3.95 12.03 0.87
CA VAL A 186 -5.08 11.22 0.43
C VAL A 186 -5.40 11.65 -1.00
N ALA A 187 -5.35 10.72 -1.93
CA ALA A 187 -5.46 11.02 -3.35
C ALA A 187 -6.86 10.74 -3.91
N GLU A 188 -7.45 11.63 -4.69
CA GLU A 188 -8.76 11.55 -5.37
C GLU A 188 -8.63 10.95 -6.79
N ILE A 189 -9.41 9.92 -7.16
CA ILE A 189 -9.46 9.44 -8.55
C ILE A 189 -10.50 10.25 -9.32
N ARG A 190 -10.08 10.91 -10.39
CA ARG A 190 -11.00 11.51 -11.37
C ARG A 190 -11.15 10.56 -12.57
N ASN A 191 -12.37 10.41 -13.08
CA ASN A 191 -12.57 9.76 -14.38
C ASN A 191 -11.89 10.59 -15.49
N GLY A 192 -11.65 9.99 -16.64
CA GLY A 192 -10.98 10.63 -17.77
C GLY A 192 -11.68 11.89 -18.32
N GLU A 193 -12.83 12.29 -17.79
CA GLU A 193 -13.63 13.47 -18.15
C GLU A 193 -13.57 14.58 -17.10
N GLY A 194 -12.80 14.40 -16.02
CA GLY A 194 -12.56 15.43 -15.01
C GLY A 194 -13.65 15.56 -13.93
N GLU A 195 -14.65 14.69 -13.93
CA GLU A 195 -15.68 14.64 -12.88
C GLU A 195 -15.24 13.75 -11.71
N SER A 196 -15.53 14.19 -10.48
CA SER A 196 -15.29 13.39 -9.28
C SER A 196 -16.27 12.21 -9.25
N VAL A 197 -15.76 10.98 -9.32
CA VAL A 197 -16.58 9.79 -9.13
C VAL A 197 -16.79 9.59 -7.64
N PRO A 198 -18.04 9.40 -7.15
CA PRO A 198 -18.27 9.06 -5.76
C PRO A 198 -17.53 7.76 -5.43
N ALA A 199 -16.59 7.84 -4.53
CA ALA A 199 -15.74 6.72 -4.20
C ALA A 199 -16.51 5.69 -3.38
N ALA A 200 -16.25 4.42 -3.67
CA ALA A 200 -16.83 3.30 -2.94
C ALA A 200 -16.18 3.15 -1.55
N PRO A 201 -16.94 2.84 -0.46
CA PRO A 201 -16.53 3.04 0.91
C PRO A 201 -15.55 2.01 1.51
N HIS A 202 -14.59 1.42 0.82
CA HIS A 202 -13.70 0.44 1.44
C HIS A 202 -12.25 0.37 0.94
N ALA A 203 -11.70 1.37 0.28
CA ALA A 203 -10.27 1.38 0.02
C ALA A 203 -9.71 2.81 0.02
N MET A 204 -8.84 3.09 0.95
CA MET A 204 -8.09 4.32 1.02
C MET A 204 -6.66 4.05 0.55
N MET A 205 -6.23 4.72 -0.49
CA MET A 205 -4.84 4.72 -0.91
C MET A 205 -4.21 6.06 -0.54
N ALA A 206 -3.24 6.05 0.35
CA ALA A 206 -2.42 7.22 0.60
C ALA A 206 -1.21 7.19 -0.35
N PHE A 207 -1.08 8.17 -1.22
CA PHE A 207 0.05 8.32 -2.13
C PHE A 207 0.93 9.48 -1.69
N SER A 208 2.19 9.19 -1.37
CA SER A 208 3.24 10.18 -1.25
C SER A 208 4.31 9.86 -2.29
N MET A 209 4.15 10.40 -3.49
CA MET A 209 5.20 10.36 -4.51
C MET A 209 5.69 11.76 -4.81
N PRO A 210 7.01 12.05 -4.77
CA PRO A 210 7.54 13.16 -5.54
C PRO A 210 7.50 12.73 -7.01
N CYS A 211 6.61 13.36 -7.78
CA CYS A 211 6.57 13.22 -9.23
C CYS A 211 7.72 14.01 -9.87
N PRO A 212 8.31 13.52 -10.96
CA PRO A 212 9.08 14.40 -11.85
C PRO A 212 8.15 15.55 -12.27
N GLU A 213 8.68 16.77 -12.29
CA GLU A 213 7.92 17.97 -12.62
C GLU A 213 7.04 17.75 -13.86
N GLY A 214 5.72 17.85 -13.69
CA GLY A 214 4.75 18.01 -14.75
C GLY A 214 3.64 16.99 -14.92
N SER A 215 3.45 15.96 -14.08
CA SER A 215 2.48 14.91 -14.42
C SER A 215 1.48 14.42 -13.36
N PHE A 216 1.34 15.05 -12.19
CA PHE A 216 0.21 14.76 -11.29
C PHE A 216 -0.15 15.98 -10.43
N THR A 217 -1.41 16.39 -10.47
CA THR A 217 -2.03 17.31 -9.52
C THR A 217 -2.36 16.56 -8.23
N GLU A 218 -2.22 17.26 -7.11
CA GLU A 218 -2.47 16.76 -5.75
C GLU A 218 -3.81 16.03 -5.60
N GLY A 219 -3.77 14.90 -4.97
CA GLY A 219 -4.82 14.26 -4.19
C GLY A 219 -5.89 13.44 -4.91
N THR A 220 -5.95 12.12 -4.70
CA THR A 220 -7.10 11.27 -5.07
C THR A 220 -7.48 10.33 -3.93
N ILE A 221 -8.71 10.43 -3.39
CA ILE A 221 -9.32 9.49 -2.45
C ILE A 221 -10.19 8.50 -3.22
N ILE A 222 -9.99 7.21 -2.99
CA ILE A 222 -10.93 6.17 -3.43
C ILE A 222 -11.84 5.81 -2.26
N ARG A 223 -13.13 6.09 -2.36
CA ARG A 223 -14.17 5.61 -1.45
C ARG A 223 -14.96 4.49 -2.11
N LYS A 224 -15.32 3.47 -1.37
CA LYS A 224 -16.20 2.40 -1.82
C LYS A 224 -17.58 2.56 -1.13
N ASN A 225 -18.68 2.72 -1.86
CA ASN A 225 -20.03 2.74 -1.28
C ASN A 225 -20.49 1.30 -0.99
N LYS A 226 -20.97 1.03 0.24
CA LYS A 226 -21.77 -0.15 0.54
C LYS A 226 -23.18 0.06 -0.06
N ASN A 227 -23.58 -0.81 -0.97
CA ASN A 227 -24.99 -1.14 -1.17
C ASN A 227 -25.33 -2.31 -0.27
#